data_21edc96280366b1325626593c7d3ed25
#
_entry.id   21edc96280366b1325626593c7d3ed25
#
_cell.length_a   1.000
_cell.length_b   1.000
_cell.length_c   1.000
_cell.angle_alpha   90.00
_cell.angle_beta   90.00
_cell.angle_gamma   90.00
#
_symmetry.space_group_name_H-M   'P 1'
#
loop_
_entity.id
_entity.type
_entity.pdbx_description
1 polymer ?
#
loop_
_entity_poly.entity_id
_entity_poly.type
_entity_poly.pdbx_seq_one_letter_code
_entity_poly.pdbx_strand_id
1 'polypeptide(L)'
;MRIGRRTDVEQVHVSEHGCSVLENRQPVRPAEGLGFTVLPDADGWAPEVGFVQGFPVARDPGAGIAWLAHCYGMLGAGRAMAADSSVGNELYVVTGQSPRQLDRNITTVGRVVQGIEYLSVLPRGTGPLGFYEAAGQRTPIRAIRLAADVPEA
;
A
#
# COMPACT_ATOMS: atom_id res chain seq x y z
N MET A 1 25.84 4.17 -24.50
CA MET A 1 25.58 3.83 -23.11
C MET A 1 24.40 2.84 -23.12
N ARG A 2 24.66 1.53 -22.95
CA ARG A 2 23.61 0.50 -22.92
C ARG A 2 23.03 0.48 -21.50
N ILE A 3 21.82 0.94 -21.34
CA ILE A 3 21.04 0.73 -20.11
C ILE A 3 20.63 -0.74 -20.14
N GLY A 4 21.32 -1.58 -19.37
CA GLY A 4 20.92 -2.97 -19.17
C GLY A 4 19.52 -3.00 -18.56
N ARG A 5 18.58 -3.71 -19.17
CA ARG A 5 17.28 -3.99 -18.59
C ARG A 5 17.52 -4.85 -17.34
N ARG A 6 17.49 -4.23 -16.16
CA ARG A 6 17.30 -4.99 -14.93
C ARG A 6 15.84 -5.45 -14.91
N THR A 7 15.64 -6.71 -15.23
CA THR A 7 14.31 -7.32 -15.31
C THR A 7 13.82 -7.93 -13.98
N ASP A 8 14.65 -7.87 -12.94
CA ASP A 8 14.35 -8.49 -11.66
C ASP A 8 14.16 -7.43 -10.56
N VAL A 9 13.10 -7.57 -9.77
CA VAL A 9 12.94 -6.83 -8.51
C VAL A 9 13.86 -7.49 -7.49
N GLU A 10 14.98 -6.86 -7.17
CA GLU A 10 15.99 -7.48 -6.30
C GLU A 10 15.50 -7.62 -4.86
N GLN A 11 14.96 -6.56 -4.29
CA GLN A 11 14.39 -6.60 -2.93
C GLN A 11 13.34 -5.50 -2.74
N VAL A 12 12.27 -5.81 -2.04
CA VAL A 12 11.27 -4.84 -1.59
C VAL A 12 11.17 -4.97 -0.08
N HIS A 13 11.42 -3.88 0.64
CA HIS A 13 11.26 -3.83 2.08
C HIS A 13 9.95 -3.12 2.42
N VAL A 14 9.19 -3.70 3.32
CA VAL A 14 7.91 -3.17 3.78
C VAL A 14 7.96 -2.94 5.29
N SER A 15 7.32 -1.87 5.74
CA SER A 15 7.07 -1.62 7.14
C SER A 15 5.64 -2.03 7.47
N GLU A 16 5.49 -2.85 8.50
CA GLU A 16 4.18 -3.23 9.04
C GLU A 16 3.61 -2.12 9.92
N HIS A 17 2.32 -1.94 9.82
CA HIS A 17 1.55 -1.31 10.86
C HIS A 17 0.55 -2.36 11.35
N GLY A 18 0.66 -2.77 12.61
CA GLY A 18 -0.07 -3.92 13.18
C GLY A 18 -1.57 -3.88 12.91
N CYS A 19 -1.96 -4.46 11.80
CA CYS A 19 -3.32 -4.54 11.32
C CYS A 19 -3.66 -6.01 11.16
N SER A 20 -4.68 -6.49 11.85
CA SER A 20 -5.18 -7.82 11.59
C SER A 20 -5.88 -7.83 10.23
N VAL A 21 -5.43 -8.72 9.35
CA VAL A 21 -5.94 -8.88 7.97
C VAL A 21 -7.36 -9.47 7.92
N LEU A 22 -7.96 -9.77 9.07
CA LEU A 22 -9.17 -10.59 9.18
C LEU A 22 -10.50 -9.85 8.95
N GLU A 23 -10.51 -8.54 8.82
CA GLU A 23 -11.72 -7.80 8.49
C GLU A 23 -11.49 -6.92 7.27
N ASN A 24 -12.29 -7.10 6.24
CA ASN A 24 -12.31 -6.29 5.02
C ASN A 24 -12.69 -4.82 5.21
N ARG A 25 -13.00 -4.43 6.41
CA ARG A 25 -13.04 -3.05 6.82
C ARG A 25 -11.70 -2.75 7.43
N GLN A 26 -10.98 -1.82 6.83
CA GLN A 26 -9.81 -1.27 7.51
C GLN A 26 -10.18 -1.01 8.97
N PRO A 27 -9.36 -1.45 9.92
CA PRO A 27 -9.62 -1.14 11.31
C PRO A 27 -9.61 0.38 11.43
N VAL A 28 -10.79 0.91 11.57
CA VAL A 28 -11.00 2.32 11.80
C VAL A 28 -10.71 2.51 13.29
N ARG A 29 -9.52 3.00 13.59
CA ARG A 29 -9.12 3.26 14.97
C ARG A 29 -9.64 4.62 15.40
N PRO A 30 -9.98 4.79 16.70
CA PRO A 30 -10.27 6.11 17.23
C PRO A 30 -9.16 7.09 16.84
N ALA A 31 -9.55 8.27 16.38
CA ALA A 31 -8.61 9.31 15.96
C ALA A 31 -7.78 9.88 17.11
N GLU A 32 -8.24 9.72 18.34
CA GLU A 32 -7.59 10.22 19.55
C GLU A 32 -6.33 9.42 19.88
N GLY A 33 -5.26 10.12 20.27
CA GLY A 33 -4.03 9.50 20.74
C GLY A 33 -3.06 8.98 19.68
N LEU A 34 -3.36 9.16 18.39
CA LEU A 34 -2.51 8.63 17.30
C LEU A 34 -1.25 9.43 16.99
N GLY A 35 -1.00 10.57 17.65
CA GLY A 35 0.16 11.44 17.32
C GLY A 35 0.10 11.95 15.87
N PHE A 36 -1.06 12.35 15.43
CA PHE A 36 -1.34 12.74 14.05
C PHE A 36 -0.80 14.12 13.71
N THR A 37 0.00 14.22 12.66
CA THR A 37 0.44 15.48 12.06
C THR A 37 -0.46 15.81 10.89
N VAL A 38 -1.37 16.77 11.06
CA VAL A 38 -2.33 17.18 10.03
C VAL A 38 -1.64 17.98 8.93
N LEU A 39 -2.06 17.79 7.69
CA LEU A 39 -1.74 18.68 6.56
C LEU A 39 -2.70 19.87 6.54
N PRO A 40 -2.25 21.05 6.04
CA PRO A 40 -3.06 22.25 6.07
C PRO A 40 -4.33 22.18 5.22
N ASP A 41 -4.30 21.38 4.17
CA ASP A 41 -5.41 21.26 3.21
C ASP A 41 -6.07 19.88 3.34
N ALA A 42 -7.39 19.87 3.45
CA ALA A 42 -8.19 18.66 3.30
C ALA A 42 -8.21 18.21 1.84
N ASP A 43 -8.40 16.90 1.63
CA ASP A 43 -8.69 16.38 0.30
C ASP A 43 -10.19 16.05 0.13
N GLY A 44 -10.58 15.63 -1.07
CA GLY A 44 -11.98 15.29 -1.36
C GLY A 44 -12.46 13.97 -0.74
N TRP A 45 -11.61 13.27 0.03
CA TRP A 45 -11.87 11.92 0.55
C TRP A 45 -12.00 11.86 2.07
N ALA A 46 -11.48 12.87 2.77
CA ALA A 46 -11.50 12.92 4.22
C ALA A 46 -11.48 14.37 4.72
N PRO A 47 -12.13 14.67 5.86
CA PRO A 47 -12.06 15.99 6.49
C PRO A 47 -10.64 16.42 6.87
N GLU A 48 -9.81 15.47 7.26
CA GLU A 48 -8.41 15.70 7.59
C GLU A 48 -7.51 14.58 7.05
N VAL A 49 -6.35 14.99 6.55
CA VAL A 49 -5.31 14.11 6.04
C VAL A 49 -3.96 14.50 6.65
N GLY A 50 -3.07 13.55 6.79
CA GLY A 50 -1.78 13.79 7.42
C GLY A 50 -0.95 12.53 7.60
N PHE A 51 -0.12 12.52 8.63
CA PHE A 51 0.80 11.42 8.90
C PHE A 51 0.79 10.99 10.36
N VAL A 52 0.95 9.68 10.57
CA VAL A 52 1.26 9.07 11.86
C VAL A 52 2.52 8.23 11.67
N GLN A 53 3.61 8.60 12.34
CA GLN A 53 4.89 7.89 12.23
C GLN A 53 5.35 7.64 10.77
N GLY A 54 5.09 8.61 9.88
CA GLY A 54 5.44 8.51 8.46
C GLY A 54 4.47 7.71 7.60
N PHE A 55 3.39 7.15 8.17
CA PHE A 55 2.30 6.56 7.40
C PHE A 55 1.28 7.62 7.01
N PRO A 56 0.82 7.65 5.74
CA PRO A 56 -0.27 8.53 5.34
C PRO A 56 -1.58 8.05 5.99
N VAL A 57 -2.23 8.96 6.68
CA VAL A 57 -3.46 8.69 7.42
C VAL A 57 -4.51 9.73 7.05
N ALA A 58 -5.72 9.29 6.89
CA ALA A 58 -6.90 10.12 6.79
C ALA A 58 -7.78 9.90 8.02
N ARG A 59 -8.48 10.94 8.47
CA ARG A 59 -9.39 10.83 9.61
C ARG A 59 -10.63 11.69 9.46
N ASP A 60 -11.65 11.26 10.16
CA ASP A 60 -12.90 12.00 10.36
C ASP A 60 -13.08 12.20 11.86
N PRO A 61 -12.70 13.38 12.41
CA PRO A 61 -12.86 13.66 13.84
C PRO A 61 -14.33 13.66 14.28
N GLY A 62 -15.25 14.05 13.40
CA GLY A 62 -16.68 14.05 13.70
C GLY A 62 -17.23 12.65 13.91
N ALA A 63 -16.71 11.67 13.18
CA ALA A 63 -17.05 10.27 13.33
C ALA A 63 -16.14 9.52 14.32
N GLY A 64 -15.07 10.14 14.82
CA GLY A 64 -14.11 9.53 15.74
C GLY A 64 -13.26 8.42 15.09
N ILE A 65 -12.98 8.50 13.79
CA ILE A 65 -12.34 7.42 13.02
C ILE A 65 -11.11 7.90 12.25
N ALA A 66 -10.14 7.00 12.07
CA ALA A 66 -8.95 7.21 11.24
C ALA A 66 -8.61 5.93 10.47
N TRP A 67 -7.98 6.07 9.31
CA TRP A 67 -7.56 4.95 8.46
C TRP A 67 -6.28 5.27 7.69
N LEU A 68 -5.56 4.23 7.26
CA LEU A 68 -4.41 4.39 6.38
C LEU A 68 -4.91 4.77 4.97
N ALA A 69 -4.33 5.81 4.40
CA ALA A 69 -4.68 6.30 3.08
C ALA A 69 -3.89 5.56 1.99
N HIS A 70 -4.53 5.26 0.86
CA HIS A 70 -3.89 4.66 -0.30
C HIS A 70 -3.01 5.69 -1.03
N CYS A 71 -1.86 6.01 -0.46
CA CYS A 71 -0.86 6.87 -1.09
C CYS A 71 0.23 6.04 -1.78
N TYR A 72 1.08 6.73 -2.58
CA TYR A 72 2.24 6.10 -3.21
C TYR A 72 3.09 5.31 -2.20
N GLY A 73 3.48 4.11 -2.56
CA GLY A 73 4.28 3.21 -1.73
C GLY A 73 3.48 2.39 -0.71
N MET A 74 2.19 2.63 -0.54
CA MET A 74 1.38 1.82 0.37
C MET A 74 1.18 0.41 -0.17
N LEU A 75 1.26 -0.55 0.73
CA LEU A 75 1.02 -1.98 0.48
C LEU A 75 -0.38 -2.33 0.97
N GLY A 76 -1.17 -2.98 0.12
CA GLY A 76 -2.49 -3.46 0.47
C GLY A 76 -2.67 -4.96 0.19
N ALA A 77 -3.67 -5.54 0.84
CA ALA A 77 -4.11 -6.91 0.62
C ALA A 77 -5.32 -6.92 -0.32
N GLY A 78 -5.17 -7.57 -1.48
CA GLY A 78 -6.22 -7.72 -2.46
C GLY A 78 -7.42 -8.52 -1.95
N ARG A 79 -8.56 -8.34 -2.59
CA ARG A 79 -9.76 -9.12 -2.33
C ARG A 79 -10.55 -9.38 -3.61
N ALA A 80 -11.36 -10.42 -3.62
CA ALA A 80 -12.37 -10.66 -4.62
C ALA A 80 -13.63 -9.78 -4.37
N MET A 81 -14.72 -10.07 -5.03
CA MET A 81 -15.96 -9.28 -4.94
C MET A 81 -16.62 -9.37 -3.55
N ALA A 82 -16.52 -10.52 -2.87
CA ALA A 82 -17.05 -10.67 -1.52
C ALA A 82 -16.24 -9.84 -0.51
N ALA A 83 -16.91 -9.17 0.41
CA ALA A 83 -16.28 -8.25 1.34
C ALA A 83 -15.31 -8.94 2.32
N ASP A 84 -15.50 -10.21 2.59
CA ASP A 84 -14.72 -11.06 3.49
C ASP A 84 -13.67 -11.96 2.77
N SER A 85 -13.39 -11.68 1.51
CA SER A 85 -12.54 -12.53 0.68
C SER A 85 -11.04 -12.21 0.74
N SER A 86 -10.63 -11.18 1.47
CA SER A 86 -9.20 -10.87 1.65
C SER A 86 -8.58 -11.81 2.67
N VAL A 87 -7.70 -12.69 2.19
CA VAL A 87 -7.00 -13.69 3.02
C VAL A 87 -5.48 -13.45 3.04
N GLY A 88 -5.03 -12.32 2.50
CA GLY A 88 -3.61 -11.95 2.48
C GLY A 88 -2.74 -12.70 1.46
N ASN A 89 -3.33 -13.49 0.57
CA ASN A 89 -2.63 -14.24 -0.47
C ASN A 89 -2.34 -13.40 -1.73
N GLU A 90 -2.95 -12.23 -1.85
CA GLU A 90 -2.73 -11.27 -2.92
C GLU A 90 -2.33 -9.93 -2.33
N LEU A 91 -1.16 -9.45 -2.69
CA LEU A 91 -0.65 -8.15 -2.25
C LEU A 91 -0.52 -7.23 -3.46
N TYR A 92 -0.74 -5.95 -3.24
CA TYR A 92 -0.49 -4.92 -4.24
C TYR A 92 0.24 -3.75 -3.62
N VAL A 93 1.02 -3.03 -4.43
CA VAL A 93 1.69 -1.79 -4.04
C VAL A 93 1.19 -0.65 -4.91
N VAL A 94 0.89 0.48 -4.30
CA VAL A 94 0.53 1.70 -5.01
C VAL A 94 1.79 2.32 -5.62
N THR A 95 1.93 2.24 -6.94
CA THR A 95 3.11 2.73 -7.68
C THR A 95 2.83 3.98 -8.52
N GLY A 96 1.68 4.60 -8.36
CA GLY A 96 1.26 5.77 -9.12
C GLY A 96 0.48 6.76 -8.28
N GLN A 97 -0.51 7.40 -8.90
CA GLN A 97 -1.41 8.32 -8.20
C GLN A 97 -2.20 7.58 -7.12
N SER A 98 -2.47 8.28 -6.04
CA SER A 98 -3.16 7.73 -4.88
C SER A 98 -4.60 7.30 -5.22
N PRO A 99 -4.90 5.99 -5.20
CA PRO A 99 -6.25 5.48 -5.47
C PRO A 99 -7.13 5.61 -4.22
N ARG A 100 -7.38 6.84 -3.78
CA ARG A 100 -8.11 7.17 -2.54
C ARG A 100 -9.53 6.60 -2.49
N GLN A 101 -10.14 6.29 -3.66
CA GLN A 101 -11.41 5.58 -3.75
C GLN A 101 -11.36 4.17 -3.15
N LEU A 102 -10.18 3.62 -2.92
CA LEU A 102 -9.97 2.33 -2.25
C LEU A 102 -9.92 2.46 -0.73
N ASP A 103 -9.79 3.67 -0.21
CA ASP A 103 -9.79 3.93 1.23
C ASP A 103 -11.04 3.36 1.88
N ARG A 104 -10.87 2.67 3.01
CA ARG A 104 -11.95 2.00 3.76
C ARG A 104 -12.68 0.88 2.99
N ASN A 105 -12.21 0.53 1.79
CA ASN A 105 -12.76 -0.53 0.96
C ASN A 105 -11.81 -1.73 0.86
N ILE A 106 -10.51 -1.47 0.65
CA ILE A 106 -9.49 -2.49 0.61
C ILE A 106 -8.47 -2.21 1.71
N THR A 107 -7.98 -3.25 2.37
CA THR A 107 -7.09 -3.12 3.53
C THR A 107 -5.68 -2.75 3.10
N THR A 108 -5.13 -1.67 3.63
CA THR A 108 -3.70 -1.37 3.59
C THR A 108 -3.02 -2.00 4.81
N VAL A 109 -1.90 -2.69 4.58
CA VAL A 109 -1.20 -3.48 5.62
C VAL A 109 0.19 -2.95 5.94
N GLY A 110 0.73 -2.03 5.13
CA GLY A 110 2.05 -1.49 5.33
C GLY A 110 2.45 -0.50 4.25
N ARG A 111 3.73 -0.21 4.19
CA ARG A 111 4.33 0.61 3.11
C ARG A 111 5.67 0.05 2.69
N VAL A 112 6.03 0.26 1.43
CA VAL A 112 7.37 -0.02 0.93
C VAL A 112 8.32 1.07 1.43
N VAL A 113 9.39 0.68 2.10
CA VAL A 113 10.42 1.60 2.62
C VAL A 113 11.71 1.55 1.80
N GLN A 114 11.90 0.50 1.00
CA GLN A 114 13.02 0.34 0.08
C GLN A 114 12.62 -0.52 -1.13
N GLY A 115 13.10 -0.20 -2.32
CA GLY A 115 12.86 -0.99 -3.54
C GLY A 115 11.63 -0.58 -4.34
N ILE A 116 10.95 0.52 -3.99
CA ILE A 116 9.78 1.02 -4.72
C ILE A 116 10.14 1.43 -6.16
N GLU A 117 11.37 1.87 -6.40
CA GLU A 117 11.90 2.23 -7.70
C GLU A 117 11.88 1.06 -8.69
N TYR A 118 12.07 -0.16 -8.21
CA TYR A 118 11.99 -1.37 -9.04
C TYR A 118 10.55 -1.69 -9.45
N LEU A 119 9.60 -1.48 -8.55
CA LEU A 119 8.18 -1.69 -8.83
C LEU A 119 7.63 -0.64 -9.80
N SER A 120 8.10 0.60 -9.67
CA SER A 120 7.61 1.73 -10.46
C SER A 120 8.00 1.66 -11.95
N VAL A 121 9.05 0.90 -12.29
CA VAL A 121 9.52 0.71 -13.68
C VAL A 121 9.05 -0.59 -14.32
N LEU A 122 8.26 -1.39 -13.64
CA LEU A 122 7.72 -2.63 -14.21
C LEU A 122 6.84 -2.32 -15.43
N PRO A 123 6.98 -3.11 -16.51
CA PRO A 123 6.12 -2.96 -17.66
C PRO A 123 4.66 -3.25 -17.29
N ARG A 124 3.73 -2.53 -17.89
CA ARG A 124 2.31 -2.84 -17.74
C ARG A 124 1.99 -4.11 -18.53
N GLY A 125 1.06 -4.92 -18.00
CA GLY A 125 0.51 -6.05 -18.74
C GLY A 125 -0.35 -5.60 -19.91
N THR A 126 -0.60 -6.52 -20.85
CA THR A 126 -1.38 -6.30 -22.07
C THR A 126 -2.86 -6.65 -21.91
N GLY A 127 -3.22 -7.31 -20.84
CA GLY A 127 -4.59 -7.70 -20.53
C GLY A 127 -5.45 -6.59 -19.93
N PRO A 128 -6.72 -6.89 -19.67
CA PRO A 128 -7.65 -5.96 -19.03
C PRO A 128 -7.06 -5.40 -17.73
N LEU A 129 -7.29 -4.12 -17.47
CA LEU A 129 -6.75 -3.40 -16.31
C LEU A 129 -5.21 -3.39 -16.19
N GLY A 130 -4.49 -3.84 -17.23
CA GLY A 130 -3.04 -3.93 -17.22
C GLY A 130 -2.48 -5.21 -16.59
N PHE A 131 -3.28 -6.25 -16.42
CA PHE A 131 -2.81 -7.54 -15.97
C PHE A 131 -1.90 -8.23 -16.98
N TYR A 132 -0.97 -9.03 -16.48
CA TYR A 132 -0.13 -9.88 -17.32
C TYR A 132 -0.90 -11.10 -17.81
N GLU A 133 -1.13 -11.20 -19.12
CA GLU A 133 -1.82 -12.34 -19.72
C GLU A 133 -0.92 -13.56 -19.84
N ALA A 134 0.33 -13.36 -20.24
CA ALA A 134 1.29 -14.44 -20.43
C ALA A 134 2.27 -14.54 -19.24
N ALA A 135 2.64 -15.77 -18.89
CA ALA A 135 3.62 -16.03 -17.84
C ALA A 135 4.96 -15.32 -18.07
N GLY A 136 5.39 -15.19 -19.35
CA GLY A 136 6.62 -14.51 -19.73
C GLY A 136 6.62 -12.99 -19.51
N GLN A 137 5.46 -12.39 -19.25
CA GLN A 137 5.37 -10.97 -18.89
C GLN A 137 5.64 -10.72 -17.39
N ARG A 138 5.54 -11.78 -16.58
CA ARG A 138 5.68 -11.68 -15.12
C ARG A 138 7.14 -11.45 -14.76
N THR A 139 7.38 -10.50 -13.89
CA THR A 139 8.70 -10.25 -13.31
C THR A 139 8.83 -11.06 -12.02
N PRO A 140 9.86 -11.91 -11.89
CA PRO A 140 10.08 -12.65 -10.65
C PRO A 140 10.45 -11.71 -9.51
N ILE A 141 9.80 -11.88 -8.37
CA ILE A 141 10.14 -11.21 -7.12
C ILE A 141 11.09 -12.13 -6.36
N ARG A 142 12.32 -11.69 -6.10
CA ARG A 142 13.33 -12.50 -5.39
C ARG A 142 13.11 -12.51 -3.89
N ALA A 143 12.74 -11.38 -3.32
CA ALA A 143 12.45 -11.27 -1.89
C ALA A 143 11.51 -10.11 -1.58
N ILE A 144 10.65 -10.34 -0.58
CA ILE A 144 9.93 -9.31 0.17
C ILE A 144 10.30 -9.56 1.63
N ARG A 145 10.74 -8.53 2.34
CA ARG A 145 11.16 -8.63 3.73
C ARG A 145 10.49 -7.55 4.57
N LEU A 146 10.22 -7.86 5.82
CA LEU A 146 9.84 -6.86 6.80
C LEU A 146 11.08 -6.03 7.14
N ALA A 147 10.91 -4.72 7.28
CA ALA A 147 12.03 -3.85 7.62
C ALA A 147 12.65 -4.20 8.97
N ALA A 148 11.84 -4.69 9.92
CA ALA A 148 12.30 -5.15 11.23
C ALA A 148 13.21 -6.40 11.15
N ASP A 149 13.11 -7.19 10.08
CA ASP A 149 13.91 -8.40 9.89
C ASP A 149 15.21 -8.15 9.09
N VAL A 150 15.43 -6.90 8.68
CA VAL A 150 16.64 -6.53 7.93
C VAL A 150 17.67 -5.99 8.91
N PRO A 151 18.88 -6.60 9.00
CA PRO A 151 19.95 -6.09 9.84
C PRO A 151 20.29 -4.64 9.47
N GLU A 152 20.50 -3.81 10.47
CA GLU A 152 21.07 -2.47 10.24
C GLU A 152 22.46 -2.60 9.61
N ALA A 153 22.71 -1.84 8.54
CA ALA A 153 23.96 -1.86 7.80
C ALA A 153 25.02 -0.94 8.46
#